data_077d1da3837240022bd625797032e24c
#
_entry.id   077d1da3837240022bd625797032e24c
#
_cell.length_a   1.000
_cell.length_b   1.000
_cell.length_c   1.000
_cell.angle_alpha   90.00
_cell.angle_beta   90.00
_cell.angle_gamma   90.00
#
_symmetry.space_group_name_H-M   'P 1'
#
loop_
_entity.id
_entity.type
_entity.pdbx_description
1 polymer ?
#
loop_
_entity_poly.entity_id
_entity_poly.type
_entity_poly.pdbx_seq_one_letter_code
_entity_poly.pdbx_strand_id
1 'polypeptide(L)'
;PKSRIYRLLRKGEVRVNKGRVKADTRVKQGDIVRIAPIRVAERGAAPVPGKQLKRYLADNILFEDEGLLIINKPSGLAVHGGSGISLGAIEALRAERPEARFLELVHRLDRDTSGCLMLAKKRAVLLELQAAMQRNQVEKRYQALVKGQWPKGKSTINAPLKKNQLSSGERMVRVDAEGKPSVTHFKIAERYRDASLLQIKLETGRTHQIRVH
;
A
#
# COMPACT_ATOMS: atom_id res chain seq x y z
N PRO A 1 -16.71 0.17 -2.06
CA PRO A 1 -15.98 -0.25 -0.85
C PRO A 1 -16.90 -1.03 0.09
N LYS A 2 -16.39 -2.06 0.78
CA LYS A 2 -17.17 -2.87 1.74
C LYS A 2 -17.91 -2.00 2.79
N SER A 3 -17.27 -0.94 3.26
CA SER A 3 -17.86 0.01 4.22
C SER A 3 -19.17 0.65 3.71
N ARG A 4 -19.27 0.94 2.40
CA ARG A 4 -20.49 1.47 1.80
C ARG A 4 -21.60 0.41 1.77
N ILE A 5 -21.26 -0.85 1.44
CA ILE A 5 -22.23 -1.97 1.45
C ILE A 5 -22.79 -2.15 2.87
N TYR A 6 -21.92 -2.21 3.89
CA TYR A 6 -22.36 -2.31 5.28
C TYR A 6 -23.26 -1.14 5.72
N ARG A 7 -22.98 0.08 5.22
CA ARG A 7 -23.83 1.24 5.50
C ARG A 7 -25.20 1.11 4.87
N LEU A 8 -25.28 0.65 3.61
CA LEU A 8 -26.56 0.41 2.90
C LEU A 8 -27.41 -0.65 3.60
N LEU A 9 -26.77 -1.75 4.04
CA LEU A 9 -27.43 -2.79 4.82
C LEU A 9 -27.99 -2.25 6.14
N ARG A 10 -27.18 -1.50 6.90
CA ARG A 10 -27.62 -0.89 8.17
C ARG A 10 -28.78 0.08 7.99
N LYS A 11 -28.81 0.85 6.90
CA LYS A 11 -29.91 1.77 6.57
C LYS A 11 -31.14 1.06 6.02
N GLY A 12 -31.07 -0.25 5.72
CA GLY A 12 -32.15 -1.00 5.11
C GLY A 12 -32.40 -0.63 3.65
N GLU A 13 -31.38 -0.06 3.00
CA GLU A 13 -31.39 0.28 1.56
C GLU A 13 -31.19 -0.96 0.68
N VAL A 14 -30.73 -2.07 1.28
CA VAL A 14 -30.71 -3.41 0.67
C VAL A 14 -31.72 -4.28 1.40
N ARG A 15 -32.58 -4.94 0.63
CA ARG A 15 -33.63 -5.86 1.17
C ARG A 15 -33.65 -7.14 0.36
N VAL A 16 -33.99 -8.25 1.01
CA VAL A 16 -34.27 -9.53 0.35
C VAL A 16 -35.72 -9.90 0.66
N ASN A 17 -36.50 -10.18 -0.35
CA ASN A 17 -37.93 -10.49 -0.26
C ASN A 17 -38.70 -9.45 0.60
N LYS A 18 -38.43 -8.16 0.36
CA LYS A 18 -38.96 -6.99 1.09
C LYS A 18 -38.45 -6.85 2.54
N GLY A 19 -37.80 -7.88 3.13
CA GLY A 19 -37.24 -7.86 4.48
C GLY A 19 -35.90 -7.14 4.60
N ARG A 20 -35.59 -6.57 5.78
CA ARG A 20 -34.24 -6.08 6.11
C ARG A 20 -33.28 -7.25 6.25
N VAL A 21 -32.06 -7.07 5.80
CA VAL A 21 -31.02 -8.11 5.85
C VAL A 21 -29.74 -7.60 6.48
N LYS A 22 -28.97 -8.50 7.05
CA LYS A 22 -27.64 -8.27 7.64
C LYS A 22 -26.55 -8.65 6.65
N ALA A 23 -25.31 -8.35 7.00
CA ALA A 23 -24.17 -8.63 6.15
C ALA A 23 -23.85 -10.14 5.98
N ASP A 24 -24.31 -10.94 6.90
CA ASP A 24 -24.17 -12.40 6.96
C ASP A 24 -25.36 -13.16 6.37
N THR A 25 -26.41 -12.45 5.94
CA THR A 25 -27.58 -13.06 5.31
C THR A 25 -27.18 -13.77 4.01
N ARG A 26 -27.48 -15.06 3.94
CA ARG A 26 -27.28 -15.88 2.74
C ARG A 26 -28.54 -15.83 1.88
N VAL A 27 -28.39 -15.50 0.62
CA VAL A 27 -29.46 -15.52 -0.39
C VAL A 27 -29.57 -16.92 -1.00
N LYS A 28 -30.80 -17.30 -1.38
CA LYS A 28 -31.12 -18.56 -2.04
C LYS A 28 -31.57 -18.27 -3.48
N GLN A 29 -31.57 -19.31 -4.30
CA GLN A 29 -32.14 -19.23 -5.65
C GLN A 29 -33.63 -18.84 -5.56
N GLY A 30 -34.05 -17.84 -6.33
CA GLY A 30 -35.40 -17.30 -6.32
C GLY A 30 -35.60 -16.09 -5.39
N ASP A 31 -34.64 -15.75 -4.54
CA ASP A 31 -34.74 -14.54 -3.71
C ASP A 31 -34.66 -13.26 -4.56
N ILE A 32 -35.53 -12.31 -4.27
CA ILE A 32 -35.55 -10.97 -4.90
C ILE A 32 -34.72 -10.02 -4.04
N VAL A 33 -33.57 -9.62 -4.55
CA VAL A 33 -32.69 -8.64 -3.90
C VAL A 33 -33.00 -7.23 -4.43
N ARG A 34 -33.58 -6.38 -3.60
CA ARG A 34 -33.82 -4.97 -3.91
C ARG A 34 -32.67 -4.12 -3.35
N ILE A 35 -32.07 -3.31 -4.22
CA ILE A 35 -31.10 -2.28 -3.84
C ILE A 35 -31.73 -0.92 -4.16
N ALA A 36 -31.79 -0.02 -3.16
CA ALA A 36 -32.28 1.34 -3.38
C ALA A 36 -31.38 2.07 -4.39
N PRO A 37 -31.90 3.06 -5.15
CA PRO A 37 -31.08 3.86 -6.05
C PRO A 37 -29.92 4.49 -5.29
N ILE A 38 -28.69 4.18 -5.71
CA ILE A 38 -27.47 4.67 -5.09
C ILE A 38 -26.91 5.77 -5.99
N ARG A 39 -26.80 6.99 -5.48
CA ARG A 39 -25.96 8.00 -6.15
C ARG A 39 -24.52 7.53 -6.13
N VAL A 40 -24.05 7.07 -7.25
CA VAL A 40 -22.63 6.84 -7.50
C VAL A 40 -22.10 8.17 -8.01
N ALA A 41 -21.17 8.78 -7.27
CA ALA A 41 -20.45 9.91 -7.82
C ALA A 41 -19.83 9.43 -9.16
N GLU A 42 -20.11 10.13 -10.23
CA GLU A 42 -19.41 9.91 -11.50
C GLU A 42 -17.91 9.95 -11.18
N ARG A 43 -17.20 8.92 -11.57
CA ARG A 43 -15.74 8.98 -11.54
C ARG A 43 -15.35 10.08 -12.51
N GLY A 44 -14.90 11.21 -12.00
CA GLY A 44 -14.24 12.20 -12.83
C GLY A 44 -13.21 11.51 -13.72
N ALA A 45 -12.92 12.08 -14.88
CA ALA A 45 -11.94 11.54 -15.81
C ALA A 45 -10.69 11.11 -15.02
N ALA A 46 -10.20 9.91 -15.31
CA ALA A 46 -9.00 9.40 -14.64
C ALA A 46 -7.87 10.43 -14.85
N PRO A 47 -7.14 10.82 -13.81
CA PRO A 47 -6.09 11.81 -13.94
C PRO A 47 -5.05 11.31 -14.94
N VAL A 48 -4.74 12.13 -15.95
CA VAL A 48 -3.77 11.79 -16.97
C VAL A 48 -2.37 12.12 -16.44
N PRO A 49 -1.45 11.13 -16.39
CA PRO A 49 -0.08 11.40 -15.96
C PRO A 49 0.63 12.33 -16.96
N GLY A 50 1.38 13.29 -16.43
CA GLY A 50 2.19 14.17 -17.25
C GLY A 50 3.26 13.42 -18.04
N LYS A 51 3.70 13.96 -19.19
CA LYS A 51 4.68 13.32 -20.09
C LYS A 51 5.97 12.91 -19.37
N GLN A 52 6.45 13.74 -18.45
CA GLN A 52 7.67 13.46 -17.69
C GLN A 52 7.54 12.24 -16.77
N LEU A 53 6.39 12.09 -16.07
CA LEU A 53 6.15 10.91 -15.22
C LEU A 53 6.02 9.63 -16.05
N LYS A 54 5.33 9.70 -17.19
CA LYS A 54 5.21 8.59 -18.13
C LYS A 54 6.58 8.09 -18.57
N ARG A 55 7.42 9.01 -19.08
CA ARG A 55 8.78 8.69 -19.52
C ARG A 55 9.60 8.11 -18.36
N TYR A 56 9.57 8.73 -17.18
CA TYR A 56 10.30 8.22 -16.03
C TYR A 56 9.90 6.78 -15.69
N LEU A 57 8.60 6.48 -15.64
CA LEU A 57 8.12 5.14 -15.31
C LEU A 57 8.54 4.11 -16.36
N ALA A 58 8.52 4.48 -17.64
CA ALA A 58 8.97 3.61 -18.73
C ALA A 58 10.49 3.33 -18.66
N ASP A 59 11.29 4.37 -18.41
CA ASP A 59 12.76 4.28 -18.36
C ASP A 59 13.27 3.58 -17.08
N ASN A 60 12.40 3.39 -16.07
CA ASN A 60 12.75 2.82 -14.77
C ASN A 60 12.04 1.49 -14.46
N ILE A 61 11.71 0.73 -15.48
CA ILE A 61 11.29 -0.66 -15.34
C ILE A 61 12.53 -1.50 -15.02
N LEU A 62 12.53 -2.16 -13.86
CA LEU A 62 13.61 -3.03 -13.42
C LEU A 62 13.45 -4.47 -13.92
N PHE A 63 12.19 -4.89 -14.06
CA PHE A 63 11.83 -6.23 -14.54
C PHE A 63 10.39 -6.23 -15.05
N GLU A 64 10.13 -6.92 -16.14
CA GLU A 64 8.78 -7.18 -16.61
C GLU A 64 8.70 -8.52 -17.33
N ASP A 65 7.70 -9.33 -16.95
CA ASP A 65 7.31 -10.55 -17.64
C ASP A 65 5.78 -10.61 -17.86
N GLU A 66 5.23 -11.77 -18.16
CA GLU A 66 3.78 -11.93 -18.32
C GLU A 66 2.97 -11.78 -17.03
N GLY A 67 3.57 -11.99 -15.85
CA GLY A 67 2.90 -12.04 -14.55
C GLY A 67 3.24 -10.89 -13.63
N LEU A 68 4.42 -10.30 -13.79
CA LEU A 68 5.01 -9.36 -12.84
C LEU A 68 5.62 -8.15 -13.58
N LEU A 69 5.45 -6.97 -12.98
CA LEU A 69 6.13 -5.74 -13.33
C LEU A 69 6.80 -5.19 -12.08
N ILE A 70 8.10 -4.88 -12.15
CA ILE A 70 8.85 -4.23 -11.08
C ILE A 70 9.40 -2.92 -11.61
N ILE A 71 9.10 -1.82 -10.91
CA ILE A 71 9.63 -0.51 -11.24
C ILE A 71 10.51 0.05 -10.13
N ASN A 72 11.45 0.91 -10.49
CA ASN A 72 12.13 1.79 -9.54
C ASN A 72 11.24 3.02 -9.28
N LYS A 73 10.42 2.96 -8.23
CA LYS A 73 9.55 4.07 -7.89
C LYS A 73 10.37 5.29 -7.45
N PRO A 74 10.15 6.50 -8.00
CA PRO A 74 10.83 7.71 -7.51
C PRO A 74 10.33 8.09 -6.11
N SER A 75 11.17 8.80 -5.37
CA SER A 75 10.75 9.54 -4.17
C SER A 75 9.72 10.61 -4.54
N GLY A 76 8.79 10.92 -3.64
CA GLY A 76 7.71 11.90 -3.86
C GLY A 76 6.48 11.36 -4.57
N LEU A 77 6.56 10.23 -5.29
CA LEU A 77 5.42 9.59 -5.95
C LEU A 77 4.70 8.63 -5.00
N ALA A 78 3.40 8.86 -4.77
CA ALA A 78 2.56 7.92 -4.03
C ALA A 78 2.35 6.63 -4.84
N VAL A 79 2.17 5.50 -4.17
CA VAL A 79 1.90 4.21 -4.87
C VAL A 79 0.48 4.15 -5.44
N HIS A 80 -0.47 4.81 -4.80
CA HIS A 80 -1.87 4.92 -5.25
C HIS A 80 -2.45 6.30 -4.90
N GLY A 81 -3.43 6.75 -5.64
CA GLY A 81 -4.24 7.91 -5.32
C GLY A 81 -5.05 7.72 -4.03
N GLY A 82 -5.55 8.80 -3.47
CA GLY A 82 -6.34 8.82 -2.22
C GLY A 82 -6.30 10.19 -1.57
N SER A 83 -6.61 10.32 -0.30
CA SER A 83 -6.68 11.57 0.47
C SER A 83 -5.84 12.74 -0.07
N GLY A 84 -6.41 13.53 -0.99
CA GLY A 84 -5.74 14.69 -1.61
C GLY A 84 -4.71 14.39 -2.72
N ILE A 85 -4.51 13.13 -3.09
CA ILE A 85 -3.62 12.70 -4.19
C ILE A 85 -4.47 12.09 -5.28
N SER A 86 -4.52 12.74 -6.43
CA SER A 86 -5.31 12.29 -7.57
C SER A 86 -4.63 11.17 -8.38
N LEU A 87 -3.29 11.14 -8.38
CA LEU A 87 -2.49 10.25 -9.22
C LEU A 87 -1.36 9.61 -8.42
N GLY A 88 -1.30 8.27 -8.39
CA GLY A 88 -0.17 7.50 -7.89
C GLY A 88 0.48 6.66 -8.99
N ALA A 89 1.48 5.88 -8.63
CA ALA A 89 2.21 5.03 -9.57
C ALA A 89 1.28 4.03 -10.30
N ILE A 90 0.33 3.42 -9.58
CA ILE A 90 -0.58 2.43 -10.18
C ILE A 90 -1.52 3.06 -11.20
N GLU A 91 -2.08 4.26 -10.92
CA GLU A 91 -2.94 4.97 -11.85
C GLU A 91 -2.17 5.41 -13.09
N ALA A 92 -0.94 5.91 -12.91
CA ALA A 92 -0.08 6.31 -14.01
C ALA A 92 0.28 5.11 -14.92
N LEU A 93 0.66 3.97 -14.33
CA LEU A 93 0.99 2.76 -15.07
C LEU A 93 -0.22 2.16 -15.80
N ARG A 94 -1.41 2.22 -15.20
CA ARG A 94 -2.66 1.79 -15.86
C ARG A 94 -3.03 2.68 -17.04
N ALA A 95 -2.80 3.99 -16.94
CA ALA A 95 -3.05 4.93 -18.03
C ALA A 95 -2.10 4.70 -19.23
N GLU A 96 -0.90 4.17 -18.98
CA GLU A 96 0.07 3.80 -20.02
C GLU A 96 -0.17 2.40 -20.61
N ARG A 97 -0.99 1.59 -19.97
CA ARG A 97 -1.29 0.20 -20.36
C ARG A 97 -2.80 -0.04 -20.38
N PRO A 98 -3.55 0.66 -21.25
CA PRO A 98 -5.01 0.56 -21.31
C PRO A 98 -5.50 -0.85 -21.67
N GLU A 99 -4.67 -1.63 -22.38
CA GLU A 99 -4.90 -3.02 -22.74
C GLU A 99 -4.74 -4.00 -21.55
N ALA A 100 -4.08 -3.60 -20.48
CA ALA A 100 -3.84 -4.45 -19.32
C ALA A 100 -5.13 -4.70 -18.53
N ARG A 101 -5.73 -5.90 -18.71
CA ARG A 101 -6.95 -6.31 -18.01
C ARG A 101 -6.78 -6.39 -16.50
N PHE A 102 -5.55 -6.60 -16.03
CA PHE A 102 -5.20 -6.72 -14.63
C PHE A 102 -3.83 -6.10 -14.39
N LEU A 103 -3.75 -5.14 -13.46
CA LEU A 103 -2.51 -4.57 -12.96
C LEU A 103 -2.78 -4.09 -11.53
N GLU A 104 -2.18 -4.77 -10.53
CA GLU A 104 -2.43 -4.51 -9.12
C GLU A 104 -1.14 -4.46 -8.30
N LEU A 105 -1.13 -3.61 -7.26
CA LEU A 105 -0.01 -3.51 -6.34
C LEU A 105 0.13 -4.78 -5.50
N VAL A 106 1.30 -5.39 -5.51
CA VAL A 106 1.64 -6.51 -4.60
C VAL A 106 1.84 -5.98 -3.18
N HIS A 107 2.53 -4.85 -3.04
CA HIS A 107 2.81 -4.17 -1.78
C HIS A 107 2.78 -2.65 -1.96
N ARG A 108 3.16 -1.94 -0.92
CA ARG A 108 3.27 -0.48 -0.96
C ARG A 108 4.60 0.00 -0.43
N LEU A 109 5.05 1.13 -0.96
CA LEU A 109 6.09 1.99 -0.40
C LEU A 109 5.46 3.31 0.05
N ASP A 110 6.08 3.99 0.98
CA ASP A 110 5.67 5.34 1.34
C ASP A 110 5.94 6.30 0.17
N ARG A 111 5.26 7.45 0.16
CA ARG A 111 5.39 8.43 -0.92
C ARG A 111 6.87 8.80 -1.17
N ASP A 112 7.58 9.11 -0.12
CA ASP A 112 8.95 9.62 -0.19
C ASP A 112 10.02 8.50 -0.18
N THR A 113 9.60 7.22 -0.07
CA THR A 113 10.48 6.06 -0.22
C THR A 113 10.59 5.71 -1.69
N SER A 114 11.81 5.66 -2.21
CA SER A 114 12.15 5.19 -3.56
C SER A 114 12.47 3.70 -3.59
N GLY A 115 12.57 3.13 -4.79
CA GLY A 115 13.03 1.76 -5.01
C GLY A 115 11.97 0.79 -5.52
N CYS A 116 12.24 -0.50 -5.37
CA CYS A 116 11.48 -1.59 -5.99
C CYS A 116 10.01 -1.60 -5.58
N LEU A 117 9.11 -1.37 -6.53
CA LEU A 117 7.67 -1.51 -6.37
C LEU A 117 7.18 -2.61 -7.30
N MET A 118 6.59 -3.65 -6.74
CA MET A 118 6.07 -4.81 -7.47
C MET A 118 4.58 -4.64 -7.79
N LEU A 119 4.23 -4.90 -9.04
CA LEU A 119 2.86 -4.92 -9.55
C LEU A 119 2.59 -6.26 -10.23
N ALA A 120 1.51 -6.93 -9.88
CA ALA A 120 1.10 -8.17 -10.53
C ALA A 120 0.25 -7.87 -11.76
N LYS A 121 0.55 -8.55 -12.87
CA LYS A 121 -0.19 -8.51 -14.14
C LYS A 121 -1.24 -9.63 -14.23
N LYS A 122 -1.21 -10.59 -13.29
CA LYS A 122 -2.17 -11.71 -13.17
C LYS A 122 -2.61 -11.86 -11.70
N ARG A 123 -3.89 -12.21 -11.49
CA ARG A 123 -4.44 -12.39 -10.13
C ARG A 123 -3.75 -13.53 -9.37
N ALA A 124 -3.39 -14.62 -10.03
CA ALA A 124 -2.69 -15.74 -9.39
C ALA A 124 -1.33 -15.28 -8.83
N VAL A 125 -0.55 -14.54 -9.62
CA VAL A 125 0.74 -13.97 -9.22
C VAL A 125 0.59 -13.00 -8.03
N LEU A 126 -0.47 -12.16 -8.03
CA LEU A 126 -0.76 -11.29 -6.90
C LEU A 126 -0.93 -12.07 -5.60
N LEU A 127 -1.77 -13.11 -5.63
CA LEU A 127 -2.07 -13.91 -4.44
C LEU A 127 -0.84 -14.67 -3.94
N GLU A 128 -0.05 -15.24 -4.85
CA GLU A 128 1.18 -15.95 -4.54
C GLU A 128 2.23 -15.03 -3.88
N LEU A 129 2.51 -13.88 -4.48
CA LEU A 129 3.46 -12.91 -3.94
C LEU A 129 3.01 -12.33 -2.59
N GLN A 130 1.71 -12.04 -2.44
CA GLN A 130 1.18 -11.58 -1.15
C GLN A 130 1.29 -12.67 -0.07
N ALA A 131 1.05 -13.93 -0.40
CA ALA A 131 1.23 -15.06 0.50
C ALA A 131 2.71 -15.26 0.87
N ALA A 132 3.63 -15.14 -0.08
CA ALA A 132 5.07 -15.19 0.15
C ALA A 132 5.54 -14.06 1.10
N MET A 133 5.03 -12.84 0.89
CA MET A 133 5.31 -11.70 1.79
C MET A 133 4.77 -11.92 3.21
N GLN A 134 3.56 -12.49 3.35
CA GLN A 134 2.97 -12.81 4.66
C GLN A 134 3.76 -13.88 5.40
N ARG A 135 4.34 -14.84 4.68
CA ARG A 135 5.20 -15.91 5.22
C ARG A 135 6.66 -15.48 5.41
N ASN A 136 6.99 -14.19 5.21
CA ASN A 136 8.35 -13.65 5.27
C ASN A 136 9.35 -14.34 4.30
N GLN A 137 8.86 -14.88 3.19
CA GLN A 137 9.67 -15.50 2.15
C GLN A 137 10.28 -14.48 1.18
N VAL A 138 9.89 -13.21 1.30
CA VAL A 138 10.44 -12.09 0.52
C VAL A 138 11.36 -11.27 1.40
N GLU A 139 12.63 -11.20 1.07
CA GLU A 139 13.58 -10.38 1.80
C GLU A 139 13.42 -8.89 1.43
N LYS A 140 13.19 -8.06 2.45
CA LYS A 140 12.96 -6.61 2.30
C LYS A 140 14.19 -5.86 2.80
N ARG A 141 15.03 -5.40 1.87
CA ARG A 141 16.23 -4.60 2.16
C ARG A 141 16.03 -3.15 1.77
N TYR A 142 16.52 -2.27 2.63
CA TYR A 142 16.47 -0.83 2.44
C TYR A 142 17.80 -0.19 2.77
N GLN A 143 17.97 1.05 2.32
CA GLN A 143 19.04 1.94 2.77
C GLN A 143 18.41 3.20 3.34
N ALA A 144 19.00 3.75 4.39
CA ALA A 144 18.61 5.03 4.96
C ALA A 144 19.84 5.81 5.41
N LEU A 145 19.89 7.07 5.02
CA LEU A 145 20.81 8.03 5.58
C LEU A 145 20.14 8.68 6.80
N VAL A 146 20.77 8.55 7.95
CA VAL A 146 20.26 9.11 9.21
C VAL A 146 21.21 10.17 9.74
N LYS A 147 20.67 11.22 10.35
CA LYS A 147 21.45 12.28 10.99
C LYS A 147 22.19 11.73 12.21
N GLY A 148 23.43 12.14 12.38
CA GLY A 148 24.26 11.77 13.52
C GLY A 148 24.90 10.38 13.40
N GLN A 149 25.59 10.00 14.47
CA GLN A 149 26.30 8.72 14.55
C GLN A 149 25.36 7.64 15.08
N TRP A 150 25.15 6.58 14.28
CA TRP A 150 24.38 5.44 14.76
C TRP A 150 25.07 4.76 15.94
N PRO A 151 24.36 4.46 17.05
CA PRO A 151 24.94 3.88 18.25
C PRO A 151 25.65 2.55 17.94
N LYS A 152 26.85 2.36 18.48
CA LYS A 152 27.57 1.09 18.40
C LYS A 152 26.76 -0.01 19.10
N GLY A 153 26.70 -1.19 18.47
CA GLY A 153 26.00 -2.36 19.02
C GLY A 153 24.48 -2.37 18.81
N LYS A 154 23.88 -1.26 18.39
CA LYS A 154 22.43 -1.23 18.10
C LYS A 154 22.14 -1.75 16.71
N SER A 155 21.89 -3.07 16.61
CA SER A 155 21.64 -3.77 15.35
C SER A 155 20.18 -4.14 15.14
N THR A 156 19.35 -4.07 16.17
CA THR A 156 17.92 -4.46 16.09
C THR A 156 17.06 -3.52 16.93
N ILE A 157 15.93 -3.12 16.36
CA ILE A 157 14.85 -2.47 17.09
C ILE A 157 13.63 -3.39 17.01
N ASN A 158 13.15 -3.82 18.18
CA ASN A 158 11.92 -4.56 18.37
C ASN A 158 10.98 -3.69 19.20
N ALA A 159 10.16 -2.88 18.53
CA ALA A 159 9.26 -1.95 19.20
C ALA A 159 7.91 -1.93 18.47
N PRO A 160 6.80 -2.24 19.17
CA PRO A 160 5.49 -2.30 18.53
C PRO A 160 5.01 -0.92 18.08
N LEU A 161 4.34 -0.88 16.91
CA LEU A 161 3.89 0.34 16.28
C LEU A 161 2.36 0.44 16.25
N LYS A 162 1.83 1.57 16.69
CA LYS A 162 0.41 1.91 16.65
C LYS A 162 0.16 3.12 15.75
N LYS A 163 -0.88 2.99 14.93
CA LYS A 163 -1.36 4.08 14.10
C LYS A 163 -2.42 4.85 14.86
N ASN A 164 -2.14 6.08 15.19
CA ASN A 164 -3.07 7.00 15.81
C ASN A 164 -3.63 7.98 14.77
N GLN A 165 -4.88 8.37 14.96
CA GLN A 165 -5.48 9.48 14.24
C GLN A 165 -5.56 10.63 15.23
N LEU A 166 -4.86 11.72 14.94
CA LEU A 166 -4.96 12.94 15.72
C LEU A 166 -6.36 13.56 15.54
N SER A 167 -6.77 14.39 16.46
CA SER A 167 -8.01 15.17 16.39
C SER A 167 -8.11 16.02 15.12
N SER A 168 -6.96 16.45 14.57
CA SER A 168 -6.83 17.11 13.27
C SER A 168 -7.14 16.24 12.05
N GLY A 169 -7.37 14.92 12.24
CA GLY A 169 -7.51 13.94 11.15
C GLY A 169 -6.18 13.42 10.58
N GLU A 170 -5.06 13.97 10.99
CA GLU A 170 -3.73 13.52 10.61
C GLU A 170 -3.44 12.13 11.19
N ARG A 171 -2.80 11.28 10.38
CA ARG A 171 -2.45 9.90 10.76
C ARG A 171 -0.97 9.83 11.10
N MET A 172 -0.67 9.65 12.37
CA MET A 172 0.68 9.48 12.87
C MET A 172 0.91 8.03 13.31
N VAL A 173 2.13 7.53 13.11
CA VAL A 173 2.56 6.21 13.64
C VAL A 173 3.62 6.48 14.70
N ARG A 174 3.49 5.82 15.85
CA ARG A 174 4.45 5.91 16.96
C ARG A 174 4.68 4.54 17.59
N VAL A 175 5.75 4.45 18.37
CA VAL A 175 5.98 3.30 19.26
C VAL A 175 4.92 3.33 20.36
N ASP A 176 4.27 2.19 20.59
CA ASP A 176 3.19 2.06 21.56
C ASP A 176 3.09 0.58 21.98
N ALA A 177 3.07 0.30 23.29
CA ALA A 177 3.02 -1.06 23.83
C ALA A 177 1.81 -1.88 23.31
N GLU A 178 0.68 -1.21 23.06
CA GLU A 178 -0.50 -1.82 22.45
C GLU A 178 -0.44 -1.89 20.91
N GLY A 179 0.70 -1.52 20.32
CA GLY A 179 0.92 -1.51 18.88
C GLY A 179 1.09 -2.92 18.30
N LYS A 180 1.18 -2.98 16.99
CA LYS A 180 1.49 -4.24 16.30
C LYS A 180 2.98 -4.55 16.39
N PRO A 181 3.39 -5.79 16.68
CA PRO A 181 4.79 -6.19 16.71
C PRO A 181 5.52 -5.74 15.44
N SER A 182 6.70 -5.15 15.62
CA SER A 182 7.50 -4.61 14.54
C SER A 182 8.98 -4.79 14.84
N VAL A 183 9.70 -5.43 13.92
CA VAL A 183 11.13 -5.74 14.05
C VAL A 183 11.87 -5.23 12.83
N THR A 184 12.94 -4.47 13.09
CA THR A 184 13.83 -3.90 12.08
C THR A 184 15.28 -4.19 12.46
N HIS A 185 16.05 -4.73 11.52
CA HIS A 185 17.50 -4.95 11.67
C HIS A 185 18.27 -3.86 10.93
N PHE A 186 19.36 -3.42 11.54
CA PHE A 186 20.22 -2.35 11.03
C PHE A 186 21.68 -2.82 11.00
N LYS A 187 22.35 -2.49 9.92
CA LYS A 187 23.80 -2.62 9.78
C LYS A 187 24.36 -1.30 9.26
N ILE A 188 25.40 -0.80 9.88
CA ILE A 188 26.06 0.41 9.39
C ILE A 188 26.79 0.03 8.10
N ALA A 189 26.44 0.71 7.02
CA ALA A 189 27.16 0.60 5.74
C ALA A 189 28.34 1.57 5.71
N GLU A 190 28.09 2.82 6.15
CA GLU A 190 29.11 3.87 6.12
C GLU A 190 28.84 4.91 7.23
N ARG A 191 29.91 5.50 7.76
CA ARG A 191 29.84 6.59 8.72
C ARG A 191 30.39 7.87 8.10
N TYR A 192 29.62 8.92 8.18
CA TYR A 192 30.04 10.27 7.80
C TYR A 192 30.21 11.11 9.07
N ARG A 193 30.74 12.32 8.94
CA ARG A 193 30.92 13.23 10.09
C ARG A 193 29.64 13.45 10.89
N ASP A 194 28.53 13.77 10.21
CA ASP A 194 27.26 14.17 10.81
C ASP A 194 26.10 13.26 10.41
N ALA A 195 26.40 12.08 9.85
CA ALA A 195 25.40 11.13 9.37
C ALA A 195 25.92 9.69 9.42
N SER A 196 25.00 8.74 9.31
CA SER A 196 25.30 7.32 9.11
C SER A 196 24.43 6.74 7.99
N LEU A 197 25.03 6.03 7.04
CA LEU A 197 24.29 5.24 6.07
C LEU A 197 24.04 3.84 6.63
N LEU A 198 22.79 3.45 6.69
CA LEU A 198 22.36 2.17 7.23
C LEU A 198 21.83 1.25 6.13
N GLN A 199 22.21 0.00 6.19
CA GLN A 199 21.52 -1.11 5.53
C GLN A 199 20.46 -1.64 6.52
N ILE A 200 19.24 -1.83 6.03
CA ILE A 200 18.09 -2.17 6.85
C ILE A 200 17.43 -3.41 6.27
N LYS A 201 17.12 -4.37 7.15
CA LYS A 201 16.32 -5.55 6.84
C LYS A 201 15.04 -5.52 7.69
N LEU A 202 13.88 -5.66 7.03
CA LEU A 202 12.59 -5.70 7.68
C LEU A 202 12.10 -7.15 7.87
N GLU A 203 11.82 -7.56 9.10
CA GLU A 203 11.01 -8.76 9.35
C GLU A 203 9.53 -8.44 9.17
N THR A 204 9.08 -7.31 9.64
CA THR A 204 7.69 -6.84 9.53
C THR A 204 7.61 -5.64 8.58
N GLY A 205 6.41 -5.34 8.06
CA GLY A 205 6.17 -4.20 7.16
C GLY A 205 5.03 -3.30 7.67
N ARG A 206 5.24 -2.61 8.78
CA ARG A 206 4.24 -1.67 9.32
C ARG A 206 4.38 -0.31 8.63
N THR A 207 3.29 0.45 8.61
CA THR A 207 3.28 1.82 8.07
C THR A 207 4.39 2.64 8.73
N HIS A 208 5.22 3.31 7.94
CA HIS A 208 6.33 4.18 8.36
C HIS A 208 7.35 3.50 9.30
N GLN A 209 7.45 2.16 9.29
CA GLN A 209 8.24 1.41 10.28
C GLN A 209 9.69 1.88 10.37
N ILE A 210 10.41 1.98 9.25
CA ILE A 210 11.82 2.45 9.23
C ILE A 210 11.93 3.88 9.75
N ARG A 211 10.96 4.73 9.44
CA ARG A 211 10.95 6.15 9.82
C ARG A 211 10.70 6.36 11.31
N VAL A 212 10.00 5.43 11.95
CA VAL A 212 9.68 5.49 13.39
C VAL A 212 10.76 4.81 14.24
N HIS A 213 11.30 3.67 13.77
CA HIS A 213 12.40 2.97 14.42
C HIS A 213 13.72 3.72 14.34
#